data_2e0960ae5119f9d78c96516cb80fc6bb
#
_entry.id   2e0960ae5119f9d78c96516cb80fc6bb
#
_cell.length_a   1.000
_cell.length_b   1.000
_cell.length_c   1.000
_cell.angle_alpha   90.00
_cell.angle_beta   90.00
_cell.angle_gamma   90.00
#
_symmetry.space_group_name_H-M   'P 1'
#
loop_
_entity.id
_entity.type
_entity.pdbx_description
1 polymer ?
#
loop_
_entity_poly.entity_id
_entity_poly.type
_entity_poly.pdbx_seq_one_letter_code
_entity_poly.pdbx_strand_id
1 'polypeptide(L)'
;MKRFSRSSLTTMAVCLLFIPALLKAQPRPAHRKKVGVVLSGGGAKGMAHIGVLKVIEKAGIPIDYVVGTSMGSIIGGLYSIGYSPEQLDSMVRRQDWTFLLSDKIPRSEQNLSERDASQKYVFSIPFGKGVKAEVFGGLIRGQNLANLFSELTIGYHDSINFNKLPIPFACVSENIVNGNEVNFHEGVLATAMRASMAIPGVFTPVRLDSMVLVDGGVVNNYPVNVARAMGADLIIGVDVQSELKPAGELNSAGAILGQLVNLMGQDLYKKNLKETTTCLLYTSDAA
;
A
#
# COMPACT_ATOMS: atom_id res chain seq x y z
N MET A 1 -23.35 50.91 -55.55
CA MET A 1 -22.85 49.51 -55.39
C MET A 1 -21.40 49.45 -55.79
N LYS A 2 -20.44 49.34 -54.86
CA LYS A 2 -19.01 49.20 -55.19
C LYS A 2 -18.70 47.77 -55.63
N ARG A 3 -18.21 47.60 -56.89
CA ARG A 3 -17.79 46.29 -57.41
C ARG A 3 -16.49 45.85 -56.67
N PHE A 4 -16.55 44.79 -55.90
CA PHE A 4 -15.33 44.16 -55.37
C PHE A 4 -14.47 43.62 -56.55
N SER A 5 -13.21 43.98 -56.56
CA SER A 5 -12.24 43.55 -57.56
C SER A 5 -11.98 42.03 -57.45
N ARG A 6 -11.88 41.34 -58.59
CA ARG A 6 -11.56 39.90 -58.65
C ARG A 6 -10.27 39.54 -57.93
N SER A 7 -9.32 40.49 -57.80
CA SER A 7 -8.08 40.29 -57.05
C SER A 7 -8.30 40.18 -55.52
N SER A 8 -9.30 40.88 -54.96
CA SER A 8 -9.60 40.79 -53.51
C SER A 8 -10.21 39.45 -53.14
N LEU A 9 -11.00 38.82 -54.02
CA LEU A 9 -11.60 37.49 -53.78
C LEU A 9 -10.55 36.38 -53.82
N THR A 10 -9.56 36.46 -54.71
CA THR A 10 -8.46 35.46 -54.82
C THR A 10 -7.53 35.52 -53.61
N THR A 11 -7.22 36.72 -53.11
CA THR A 11 -6.38 36.89 -51.90
C THR A 11 -7.09 36.36 -50.64
N MET A 12 -8.40 36.61 -50.52
CA MET A 12 -9.18 36.10 -49.39
C MET A 12 -9.36 34.56 -49.42
N ALA A 13 -9.49 33.97 -50.61
CA ALA A 13 -9.57 32.51 -50.78
C ALA A 13 -8.23 31.80 -50.43
N VAL A 14 -7.08 32.41 -50.79
CA VAL A 14 -5.75 31.86 -50.45
C VAL A 14 -5.50 31.96 -48.93
N CYS A 15 -5.88 33.03 -48.28
CA CYS A 15 -5.77 33.14 -46.81
C CYS A 15 -6.63 32.14 -46.06
N LEU A 16 -7.84 31.82 -46.56
CA LEU A 16 -8.72 30.80 -45.97
C LEU A 16 -8.22 29.38 -46.09
N LEU A 17 -7.41 29.07 -47.13
CA LEU A 17 -6.82 27.73 -47.34
C LEU A 17 -5.62 27.46 -46.42
N PHE A 18 -4.93 28.50 -45.92
CA PHE A 18 -3.78 28.36 -45.00
C PHE A 18 -4.17 28.29 -43.53
N ILE A 19 -5.39 28.73 -43.14
CA ILE A 19 -5.84 28.68 -41.74
C ILE A 19 -5.87 27.24 -41.17
N PRO A 20 -6.36 26.20 -41.87
CA PRO A 20 -6.35 24.84 -41.31
C PRO A 20 -4.94 24.22 -41.22
N ALA A 21 -3.96 24.70 -42.00
CA ALA A 21 -2.57 24.23 -41.88
C ALA A 21 -1.84 24.79 -40.65
N LEU A 22 -2.14 26.03 -40.27
CA LEU A 22 -1.59 26.64 -39.04
C LEU A 22 -2.21 26.06 -37.77
N LEU A 23 -3.48 25.60 -37.82
CA LEU A 23 -4.13 24.93 -36.70
C LEU A 23 -3.59 23.51 -36.41
N LYS A 24 -2.91 22.86 -37.38
CA LYS A 24 -2.31 21.54 -37.19
C LYS A 24 -0.90 21.58 -36.56
N ALA A 25 -0.33 22.73 -36.38
CA ALA A 25 1.05 22.91 -35.92
C ALA A 25 1.18 23.34 -34.45
N GLN A 26 0.12 23.27 -33.64
CA GLN A 26 0.29 23.44 -32.20
C GLN A 26 0.95 22.16 -31.67
N PRO A 27 2.17 22.22 -31.12
CA PRO A 27 2.74 21.08 -30.43
C PRO A 27 1.74 20.66 -29.33
N ARG A 28 1.30 19.40 -29.38
CA ARG A 28 0.53 18.83 -28.24
C ARG A 28 1.39 19.10 -27.00
N PRO A 29 0.83 19.68 -25.92
CA PRO A 29 1.59 19.85 -24.70
C PRO A 29 2.22 18.51 -24.35
N ALA A 30 3.54 18.49 -24.22
CA ALA A 30 4.26 17.29 -23.86
C ALA A 30 3.63 16.77 -22.55
N HIS A 31 2.98 15.62 -22.62
CA HIS A 31 2.31 15.04 -21.45
C HIS A 31 3.41 14.74 -20.44
N ARG A 32 3.36 15.37 -19.26
CA ARG A 32 4.28 15.07 -18.16
C ARG A 32 4.26 13.57 -17.87
N LYS A 33 5.42 12.97 -17.74
CA LYS A 33 5.52 11.59 -17.30
C LYS A 33 4.90 11.43 -15.91
N LYS A 34 4.08 10.41 -15.74
CA LYS A 34 3.41 10.10 -14.49
C LYS A 34 4.35 9.33 -13.57
N VAL A 35 4.44 9.78 -12.34
CA VAL A 35 5.31 9.20 -11.31
C VAL A 35 4.50 8.29 -10.39
N GLY A 36 4.91 7.03 -10.31
CA GLY A 36 4.42 6.07 -9.33
C GLY A 36 5.44 5.89 -8.20
N VAL A 37 4.96 5.96 -6.97
CA VAL A 37 5.74 5.60 -5.78
C VAL A 37 5.34 4.21 -5.33
N VAL A 38 6.32 3.31 -5.20
CA VAL A 38 6.13 1.93 -4.78
C VAL A 38 6.80 1.71 -3.44
N LEU A 39 6.02 1.27 -2.46
CA LEU A 39 6.43 1.06 -1.07
C LEU A 39 6.38 -0.42 -0.72
N SER A 40 7.54 -1.03 -0.49
CA SER A 40 7.60 -2.45 -0.16
C SER A 40 7.05 -2.78 1.23
N GLY A 41 6.76 -4.04 1.47
CA GLY A 41 6.61 -4.55 2.83
C GLY A 41 7.96 -4.62 3.55
N GLY A 42 7.93 -4.62 4.88
CA GLY A 42 9.16 -4.68 5.69
C GLY A 42 8.91 -4.58 7.20
N GLY A 43 7.67 -4.76 7.64
CA GLY A 43 7.30 -4.64 9.05
C GLY A 43 7.68 -3.26 9.61
N ALA A 44 8.32 -3.23 10.78
CA ALA A 44 8.72 -1.98 11.42
C ALA A 44 9.66 -1.11 10.58
N LYS A 45 10.49 -1.71 9.72
CA LYS A 45 11.38 -0.97 8.81
C LYS A 45 10.60 -0.11 7.82
N GLY A 46 9.36 -0.48 7.48
CA GLY A 46 8.49 0.27 6.58
C GLY A 46 8.16 1.69 7.06
N MET A 47 8.43 2.02 8.32
CA MET A 47 8.35 3.40 8.81
C MET A 47 9.33 4.33 8.09
N ALA A 48 10.42 3.80 7.51
CA ALA A 48 11.37 4.55 6.68
C ALA A 48 10.73 5.14 5.41
N HIS A 49 9.63 4.56 4.92
CA HIS A 49 8.85 5.12 3.81
C HIS A 49 8.45 6.58 4.07
N ILE A 50 8.13 6.93 5.33
CA ILE A 50 7.77 8.30 5.72
C ILE A 50 8.90 9.27 5.42
N GLY A 51 10.14 8.88 5.73
CA GLY A 51 11.33 9.69 5.45
C GLY A 51 11.52 9.95 3.95
N VAL A 52 11.28 8.93 3.13
CA VAL A 52 11.36 9.06 1.68
C VAL A 52 10.26 9.97 1.13
N LEU A 53 9.01 9.83 1.61
CA LEU A 53 7.92 10.73 1.22
C LEU A 53 8.23 12.19 1.55
N LYS A 54 8.83 12.48 2.73
CA LYS A 54 9.32 13.84 3.07
C LYS A 54 10.32 14.39 2.05
N VAL A 55 11.24 13.55 1.60
CA VAL A 55 12.25 13.95 0.60
C VAL A 55 11.60 14.20 -0.76
N ILE A 56 10.67 13.36 -1.19
CA ILE A 56 9.94 13.50 -2.47
C ILE A 56 9.14 14.80 -2.48
N GLU A 57 8.39 15.09 -1.40
CA GLU A 57 7.64 16.35 -1.28
C GLU A 57 8.56 17.58 -1.26
N LYS A 58 9.64 17.53 -0.45
CA LYS A 58 10.63 18.63 -0.39
C LYS A 58 11.30 18.87 -1.74
N ALA A 59 11.49 17.83 -2.55
CA ALA A 59 12.02 17.95 -3.90
C ALA A 59 10.98 18.46 -4.91
N GLY A 60 9.72 18.63 -4.53
CA GLY A 60 8.63 19.07 -5.40
C GLY A 60 8.29 18.05 -6.50
N ILE A 61 8.57 16.76 -6.28
CA ILE A 61 8.26 15.71 -7.24
C ILE A 61 6.77 15.36 -7.12
N PRO A 62 5.98 15.58 -8.17
CA PRO A 62 4.57 15.24 -8.16
C PRO A 62 4.37 13.72 -8.20
N ILE A 63 3.56 13.19 -7.30
CA ILE A 63 3.21 11.76 -7.23
C ILE A 63 1.83 11.58 -7.88
N ASP A 64 1.74 10.69 -8.87
CA ASP A 64 0.49 10.39 -9.59
C ASP A 64 -0.15 9.08 -9.11
N TYR A 65 0.64 8.16 -8.59
CA TYR A 65 0.20 6.86 -8.09
C TYR A 65 1.01 6.44 -6.88
N VAL A 66 0.35 5.79 -5.94
CA VAL A 66 1.01 5.12 -4.80
C VAL A 66 0.57 3.66 -4.78
N VAL A 67 1.53 2.76 -4.67
CA VAL A 67 1.26 1.32 -4.52
C VAL A 67 2.08 0.78 -3.37
N GLY A 68 1.45 -0.04 -2.53
CA GLY A 68 2.13 -0.57 -1.36
C GLY A 68 1.78 -2.00 -1.01
N THR A 69 2.69 -2.66 -0.31
CA THR A 69 2.49 -3.98 0.30
C THR A 69 2.76 -3.90 1.80
N SER A 70 1.96 -4.57 2.62
CA SER A 70 2.15 -4.65 4.08
C SER A 70 2.29 -3.25 4.71
N MET A 71 3.39 -2.93 5.40
CA MET A 71 3.61 -1.59 5.96
C MET A 71 3.58 -0.50 4.87
N GLY A 72 4.07 -0.80 3.66
CA GLY A 72 3.97 0.11 2.52
C GLY A 72 2.52 0.42 2.13
N SER A 73 1.59 -0.53 2.31
CA SER A 73 0.17 -0.30 2.07
C SER A 73 -0.46 0.63 3.11
N ILE A 74 0.00 0.55 4.36
CA ILE A 74 -0.49 1.41 5.45
C ILE A 74 -0.01 2.84 5.23
N ILE A 75 1.29 3.05 5.09
CA ILE A 75 1.86 4.38 4.86
C ILE A 75 1.35 4.98 3.55
N GLY A 76 1.36 4.19 2.47
CA GLY A 76 0.89 4.63 1.15
C GLY A 76 -0.61 4.95 1.13
N GLY A 77 -1.44 4.13 1.76
CA GLY A 77 -2.88 4.33 1.84
C GLY A 77 -3.24 5.60 2.61
N LEU A 78 -2.63 5.81 3.78
CA LEU A 78 -2.85 7.02 4.57
C LEU A 78 -2.34 8.28 3.84
N TYR A 79 -1.17 8.19 3.21
CA TYR A 79 -0.64 9.28 2.39
C TYR A 79 -1.58 9.61 1.21
N SER A 80 -2.15 8.60 0.56
CA SER A 80 -3.04 8.75 -0.60
C SER A 80 -4.36 9.45 -0.27
N ILE A 81 -4.81 9.40 0.99
CA ILE A 81 -6.02 10.11 1.46
C ILE A 81 -5.71 11.49 2.03
N GLY A 82 -4.43 11.93 2.01
CA GLY A 82 -4.04 13.31 2.32
C GLY A 82 -3.29 13.51 3.63
N TYR A 83 -2.87 12.45 4.34
CA TYR A 83 -1.96 12.63 5.48
C TYR A 83 -0.59 13.08 4.97
N SER A 84 -0.06 14.16 5.52
CA SER A 84 1.31 14.59 5.21
C SER A 84 2.34 13.65 5.86
N PRO A 85 3.55 13.57 5.31
CA PRO A 85 4.61 12.77 5.93
C PRO A 85 4.94 13.18 7.37
N GLU A 86 4.77 14.45 7.74
CA GLU A 86 4.95 14.96 9.11
C GLU A 86 3.85 14.44 10.04
N GLN A 87 2.60 14.40 9.55
CA GLN A 87 1.49 13.82 10.30
C GLN A 87 1.69 12.32 10.52
N LEU A 88 2.12 11.59 9.48
CA LEU A 88 2.45 10.16 9.58
C LEU A 88 3.58 9.91 10.57
N ASP A 89 4.66 10.68 10.55
CA ASP A 89 5.79 10.57 11.50
C ASP A 89 5.32 10.81 12.95
N SER A 90 4.56 11.90 13.16
CA SER A 90 4.00 12.21 14.48
C SER A 90 3.08 11.11 15.00
N MET A 91 2.23 10.57 14.12
CA MET A 91 1.28 9.50 14.44
C MET A 91 2.03 8.24 14.87
N VAL A 92 2.99 7.78 14.06
CA VAL A 92 3.76 6.56 14.31
C VAL A 92 4.50 6.64 15.65
N ARG A 93 5.07 7.81 16.00
CA ARG A 93 5.80 8.01 17.26
C ARG A 93 4.92 8.03 18.49
N ARG A 94 3.63 8.35 18.35
CA ARG A 94 2.67 8.44 19.47
C ARG A 94 1.97 7.12 19.77
N GLN A 95 2.07 6.12 18.89
CA GLN A 95 1.37 4.86 19.07
C GLN A 95 1.99 3.99 20.16
N ASP A 96 1.15 3.36 20.96
CA ASP A 96 1.54 2.22 21.79
C ASP A 96 1.54 0.94 20.94
N TRP A 97 2.69 0.67 20.32
CA TRP A 97 2.86 -0.49 19.46
C TRP A 97 2.67 -1.82 20.20
N THR A 98 2.97 -1.87 21.52
CA THR A 98 2.76 -3.07 22.34
C THR A 98 1.27 -3.38 22.47
N PHE A 99 0.45 -2.35 22.62
CA PHE A 99 -1.01 -2.48 22.63
C PHE A 99 -1.55 -2.83 21.25
N LEU A 100 -1.16 -2.09 20.20
CA LEU A 100 -1.66 -2.28 18.83
C LEU A 100 -1.34 -3.66 18.27
N LEU A 101 -0.14 -4.18 18.57
CA LEU A 101 0.33 -5.50 18.17
C LEU A 101 -0.10 -6.60 19.17
N SER A 102 -1.18 -6.39 19.89
CA SER A 102 -1.77 -7.36 20.82
C SER A 102 -3.29 -7.40 20.65
N ASP A 103 -3.92 -8.44 21.20
CA ASP A 103 -5.39 -8.53 21.28
C ASP A 103 -5.92 -8.05 22.66
N LYS A 104 -5.12 -7.23 23.37
CA LYS A 104 -5.52 -6.71 24.66
C LYS A 104 -6.67 -5.71 24.51
N ILE A 105 -7.68 -5.87 25.36
CA ILE A 105 -8.77 -4.90 25.50
C ILE A 105 -8.37 -3.92 26.62
N PRO A 106 -8.52 -2.60 26.41
CA PRO A 106 -8.26 -1.62 27.46
C PRO A 106 -9.04 -1.96 28.73
N ARG A 107 -8.42 -1.83 29.90
CA ARG A 107 -9.05 -2.18 31.17
C ARG A 107 -10.35 -1.39 31.42
N SER A 108 -10.45 -0.18 30.87
CA SER A 108 -11.65 0.64 30.90
C SER A 108 -12.85 0.04 30.19
N GLU A 109 -12.60 -0.79 29.17
CA GLU A 109 -13.61 -1.41 28.32
C GLU A 109 -13.94 -2.85 28.73
N GLN A 110 -13.15 -3.43 29.64
CA GLN A 110 -13.39 -4.77 30.17
C GLN A 110 -14.52 -4.76 31.21
N ASN A 111 -15.41 -5.73 31.14
CA ASN A 111 -16.37 -5.99 32.23
C ASN A 111 -15.67 -6.59 33.47
N LEU A 112 -16.36 -6.61 34.64
CA LEU A 112 -15.77 -7.11 35.88
C LEU A 112 -15.27 -8.57 35.78
N SER A 113 -16.04 -9.44 35.12
CA SER A 113 -15.66 -10.84 34.96
C SER A 113 -14.41 -11.01 34.09
N GLU A 114 -14.26 -10.23 33.03
CA GLU A 114 -13.08 -10.21 32.16
C GLU A 114 -11.85 -9.67 32.89
N ARG A 115 -12.03 -8.64 33.74
CA ARG A 115 -10.94 -8.11 34.57
C ARG A 115 -10.44 -9.16 35.58
N ASP A 116 -11.35 -9.89 36.22
CA ASP A 116 -10.98 -10.95 37.14
C ASP A 116 -10.31 -12.13 36.44
N ALA A 117 -10.80 -12.51 35.28
CA ALA A 117 -10.21 -13.58 34.48
C ALA A 117 -8.81 -13.21 33.99
N SER A 118 -8.62 -11.98 33.54
CA SER A 118 -7.30 -11.50 33.05
C SER A 118 -6.23 -11.40 34.16
N GLN A 119 -6.65 -11.30 35.40
CA GLN A 119 -5.73 -11.32 36.56
C GLN A 119 -5.38 -12.75 37.02
N LYS A 120 -6.25 -13.73 36.75
CA LYS A 120 -6.08 -15.11 37.20
C LYS A 120 -5.37 -15.99 36.19
N TYR A 121 -5.50 -15.69 34.92
CA TYR A 121 -5.00 -16.56 33.83
C TYR A 121 -4.10 -15.78 32.87
N VAL A 122 -2.89 -16.31 32.66
CA VAL A 122 -1.95 -15.77 31.66
C VAL A 122 -2.36 -16.21 30.26
N PHE A 123 -3.06 -17.36 30.16
CA PHE A 123 -3.51 -17.93 28.90
C PHE A 123 -4.83 -18.69 29.12
N SER A 124 -5.80 -18.50 28.24
CA SER A 124 -7.07 -19.22 28.27
C SER A 124 -7.38 -19.81 26.90
N ILE A 125 -7.66 -21.12 26.87
CA ILE A 125 -8.17 -21.79 25.68
C ILE A 125 -9.66 -22.01 25.87
N PRO A 126 -10.54 -21.46 25.04
CA PRO A 126 -11.97 -21.73 25.13
C PRO A 126 -12.25 -23.17 24.72
N PHE A 127 -12.80 -23.98 25.64
CA PHE A 127 -13.32 -25.30 25.38
C PHE A 127 -14.86 -25.29 25.46
N GLY A 128 -15.54 -25.84 24.46
CA GLY A 128 -17.00 -25.96 24.49
C GLY A 128 -17.56 -26.65 23.26
N LYS A 129 -18.75 -27.31 23.40
CA LYS A 129 -19.51 -27.79 22.25
C LYS A 129 -19.92 -26.62 21.36
N GLY A 130 -19.40 -26.57 20.13
CA GLY A 130 -19.68 -25.49 19.17
C GLY A 130 -18.58 -24.43 19.06
N VAL A 131 -17.58 -24.42 19.94
CA VAL A 131 -16.36 -23.60 19.76
C VAL A 131 -15.50 -24.32 18.71
N LYS A 132 -15.62 -23.91 17.44
CA LYS A 132 -14.63 -24.29 16.44
C LYS A 132 -13.31 -23.67 16.90
N ALA A 133 -12.29 -24.50 17.05
CA ALA A 133 -10.95 -24.04 17.37
C ALA A 133 -10.41 -23.21 16.18
N GLU A 134 -10.80 -21.94 16.12
CA GLU A 134 -10.19 -20.94 15.21
C GLU A 134 -8.78 -20.54 15.70
N VAL A 135 -8.20 -21.40 16.56
CA VAL A 135 -6.98 -21.14 17.35
C VAL A 135 -5.72 -21.03 16.49
N PHE A 136 -5.77 -21.31 15.18
CA PHE A 136 -4.54 -21.47 14.39
C PHE A 136 -4.43 -20.60 13.12
N GLY A 137 -5.26 -19.58 12.95
CA GLY A 137 -5.12 -18.66 11.82
C GLY A 137 -4.00 -17.64 11.99
N GLY A 138 -3.61 -17.32 13.23
CA GLY A 138 -2.58 -16.36 13.62
C GLY A 138 -2.54 -16.19 15.12
N LEU A 139 -1.40 -15.72 15.65
CA LEU A 139 -1.22 -15.48 17.09
C LEU A 139 -2.00 -14.25 17.58
N ILE A 140 -2.24 -13.28 16.68
CA ILE A 140 -2.87 -11.99 16.96
C ILE A 140 -4.05 -11.81 16.00
N ARG A 141 -5.23 -11.50 16.52
CA ARG A 141 -6.41 -11.18 15.70
C ARG A 141 -6.21 -9.86 14.95
N GLY A 142 -5.49 -8.91 15.56
CA GLY A 142 -5.20 -7.61 14.99
C GLY A 142 -6.38 -6.64 15.00
N GLN A 143 -7.32 -6.82 15.95
CA GLN A 143 -8.50 -5.95 16.08
C GLN A 143 -8.11 -4.52 16.42
N ASN A 144 -7.10 -4.33 17.31
CA ASN A 144 -6.62 -3.00 17.68
C ASN A 144 -6.07 -2.22 16.49
N LEU A 145 -5.36 -2.90 15.56
CA LEU A 145 -4.92 -2.30 14.31
C LEU A 145 -6.08 -2.01 13.36
N ALA A 146 -7.05 -2.92 13.26
CA ALA A 146 -8.23 -2.70 12.43
C ALA A 146 -9.04 -1.49 12.91
N ASN A 147 -9.20 -1.32 14.23
CA ASN A 147 -9.85 -0.16 14.82
C ASN A 147 -9.09 1.13 14.52
N LEU A 148 -7.75 1.12 14.68
CA LEU A 148 -6.91 2.26 14.33
C LEU A 148 -7.04 2.64 12.85
N PHE A 149 -7.01 1.66 11.94
CA PHE A 149 -7.17 1.95 10.51
C PHE A 149 -8.56 2.52 10.19
N SER A 150 -9.61 2.00 10.83
CA SER A 150 -10.96 2.53 10.67
C SER A 150 -11.07 3.98 11.17
N GLU A 151 -10.44 4.30 12.31
CA GLU A 151 -10.36 5.66 12.84
C GLU A 151 -9.62 6.60 11.89
N LEU A 152 -8.42 6.19 11.43
CA LEU A 152 -7.58 6.99 10.55
C LEU A 152 -8.18 7.19 9.14
N THR A 153 -9.11 6.33 8.74
CA THR A 153 -9.78 6.40 7.43
C THR A 153 -11.26 6.72 7.55
N ILE A 154 -11.69 7.38 8.63
CA ILE A 154 -13.12 7.62 8.93
C ILE A 154 -13.85 8.34 7.80
N GLY A 155 -13.20 9.23 7.05
CA GLY A 155 -13.75 9.89 5.87
C GLY A 155 -13.87 9.00 4.62
N TYR A 156 -13.34 7.77 4.69
CA TYR A 156 -13.26 6.79 3.59
C TYR A 156 -13.72 5.41 4.05
N HIS A 157 -14.70 5.34 4.95
CA HIS A 157 -15.16 4.09 5.57
C HIS A 157 -16.10 3.26 4.67
N ASP A 158 -16.64 3.85 3.62
CA ASP A 158 -17.44 3.14 2.63
C ASP A 158 -16.58 2.35 1.65
N SER A 159 -17.21 1.48 0.85
CA SER A 159 -16.57 0.86 -0.30
C SER A 159 -16.38 1.92 -1.39
N ILE A 160 -15.14 2.25 -1.69
CA ILE A 160 -14.77 3.32 -2.62
C ILE A 160 -13.80 2.82 -3.70
N ASN A 161 -13.72 3.53 -4.81
CA ASN A 161 -12.71 3.29 -5.84
C ASN A 161 -11.43 4.06 -5.49
N PHE A 162 -10.34 3.36 -5.21
CA PHE A 162 -9.06 3.95 -4.80
C PHE A 162 -8.37 4.75 -5.90
N ASN A 163 -8.76 4.56 -7.18
CA ASN A 163 -8.29 5.43 -8.26
C ASN A 163 -8.89 6.86 -8.19
N LYS A 164 -9.91 7.07 -7.35
CA LYS A 164 -10.54 8.38 -7.11
C LYS A 164 -10.06 9.07 -5.83
N LEU A 165 -9.13 8.48 -5.11
CA LEU A 165 -8.48 9.13 -3.96
C LEU A 165 -7.69 10.36 -4.42
N PRO A 166 -7.36 11.30 -3.53
CA PRO A 166 -6.51 12.45 -3.83
C PRO A 166 -5.22 12.07 -4.58
N ILE A 167 -4.61 10.95 -4.20
CA ILE A 167 -3.59 10.25 -4.99
C ILE A 167 -4.10 8.83 -5.24
N PRO A 168 -4.28 8.39 -6.50
CA PRO A 168 -4.66 7.03 -6.85
C PRO A 168 -3.79 5.99 -6.17
N PHE A 169 -4.43 5.00 -5.55
CA PHE A 169 -3.78 4.03 -4.68
C PHE A 169 -4.13 2.59 -5.06
N ALA A 170 -3.19 1.68 -4.82
CA ALA A 170 -3.45 0.25 -4.78
C ALA A 170 -2.61 -0.42 -3.68
N CYS A 171 -3.10 -1.52 -3.13
CA CYS A 171 -2.31 -2.37 -2.25
C CYS A 171 -2.51 -3.85 -2.57
N VAL A 172 -1.50 -4.63 -2.19
CA VAL A 172 -1.39 -6.04 -2.55
C VAL A 172 -1.67 -6.93 -1.35
N SER A 173 -2.46 -7.98 -1.57
CA SER A 173 -2.64 -9.13 -0.68
C SER A 173 -2.52 -10.43 -1.47
N GLU A 174 -2.46 -11.57 -0.80
CA GLU A 174 -2.57 -12.88 -1.42
C GLU A 174 -3.83 -13.59 -0.95
N ASN A 175 -4.55 -14.22 -1.88
CA ASN A 175 -5.63 -15.14 -1.55
C ASN A 175 -5.09 -16.56 -1.45
N ILE A 176 -4.92 -17.07 -0.22
CA ILE A 176 -4.36 -18.41 0.03
C ILE A 176 -5.30 -19.57 -0.36
N VAL A 177 -6.53 -19.30 -0.78
CA VAL A 177 -7.43 -20.34 -1.31
C VAL A 177 -6.93 -20.84 -2.67
N ASN A 178 -6.31 -19.96 -3.47
CA ASN A 178 -5.87 -20.27 -4.83
C ASN A 178 -4.45 -19.78 -5.16
N GLY A 179 -3.76 -19.11 -4.22
CA GLY A 179 -2.41 -18.58 -4.41
C GLY A 179 -2.33 -17.33 -5.31
N ASN A 180 -3.45 -16.71 -5.62
CA ASN A 180 -3.45 -15.55 -6.50
C ASN A 180 -3.15 -14.24 -5.76
N GLU A 181 -2.38 -13.38 -6.43
CA GLU A 181 -2.22 -11.98 -6.05
C GLU A 181 -3.58 -11.25 -6.14
N VAL A 182 -3.92 -10.49 -5.12
CA VAL A 182 -5.11 -9.64 -5.07
C VAL A 182 -4.67 -8.19 -4.96
N ASN A 183 -4.93 -7.42 -6.01
CA ASN A 183 -4.62 -6.00 -6.08
C ASN A 183 -5.88 -5.20 -5.76
N PHE A 184 -5.94 -4.63 -4.57
CA PHE A 184 -7.05 -3.77 -4.16
C PHE A 184 -6.96 -2.42 -4.85
N HIS A 185 -7.93 -2.13 -5.71
CA HIS A 185 -8.18 -0.83 -6.35
C HIS A 185 -9.51 -0.22 -5.91
N GLU A 186 -10.28 -0.95 -5.11
CA GLU A 186 -11.56 -0.57 -4.57
C GLU A 186 -11.89 -1.35 -3.29
N GLY A 187 -12.92 -0.94 -2.58
CA GLY A 187 -13.37 -1.56 -1.33
C GLY A 187 -13.24 -0.63 -0.14
N VAL A 188 -13.29 -1.18 1.06
CA VAL A 188 -13.06 -0.44 2.32
C VAL A 188 -11.55 -0.34 2.54
N LEU A 189 -11.03 0.90 2.55
CA LEU A 189 -9.59 1.15 2.60
C LEU A 189 -8.93 0.52 3.84
N ALA A 190 -9.54 0.65 5.02
CA ALA A 190 -9.06 0.02 6.26
C ALA A 190 -8.93 -1.50 6.12
N THR A 191 -9.92 -2.15 5.49
CA THR A 191 -9.93 -3.60 5.27
C THR A 191 -8.83 -4.02 4.30
N ALA A 192 -8.63 -3.28 3.22
CA ALA A 192 -7.58 -3.54 2.24
C ALA A 192 -6.18 -3.45 2.87
N MET A 193 -5.91 -2.39 3.65
CA MET A 193 -4.65 -2.24 4.41
C MET A 193 -4.47 -3.38 5.43
N ARG A 194 -5.55 -3.74 6.15
CA ARG A 194 -5.51 -4.83 7.15
C ARG A 194 -5.24 -6.20 6.50
N ALA A 195 -5.79 -6.44 5.30
CA ALA A 195 -5.52 -7.65 4.53
C ALA A 195 -4.06 -7.69 4.05
N SER A 196 -3.58 -6.58 3.49
CA SER A 196 -2.22 -6.44 2.98
C SER A 196 -1.12 -6.67 4.03
N MET A 197 -1.43 -6.47 5.33
CA MET A 197 -0.47 -6.66 6.43
C MET A 197 -0.70 -7.93 7.25
N ALA A 198 -1.58 -8.83 6.83
CA ALA A 198 -1.92 -10.04 7.57
C ALA A 198 -0.84 -11.13 7.44
N ILE A 199 0.33 -10.90 8.05
CA ILE A 199 1.49 -11.82 8.00
C ILE A 199 1.06 -13.22 8.49
N PRO A 200 1.23 -14.27 7.66
CA PRO A 200 0.88 -15.64 8.04
C PRO A 200 1.58 -16.07 9.33
N GLY A 201 0.83 -16.72 10.22
CA GLY A 201 1.35 -17.16 11.51
C GLY A 201 1.46 -16.06 12.58
N VAL A 202 1.48 -14.77 12.20
CA VAL A 202 1.46 -13.64 13.14
C VAL A 202 0.04 -13.10 13.29
N PHE A 203 -0.57 -12.69 12.21
CA PHE A 203 -1.94 -12.15 12.21
C PHE A 203 -2.96 -13.13 11.64
N THR A 204 -4.16 -13.09 12.19
CA THR A 204 -5.29 -13.81 11.60
C THR A 204 -5.58 -13.30 10.18
N PRO A 205 -5.72 -14.18 9.18
CA PRO A 205 -6.10 -13.80 7.83
C PRO A 205 -7.42 -13.04 7.78
N VAL A 206 -7.54 -12.12 6.82
CA VAL A 206 -8.78 -11.40 6.57
C VAL A 206 -9.66 -12.22 5.64
N ARG A 207 -10.91 -12.46 6.07
CA ARG A 207 -11.91 -13.16 5.25
C ARG A 207 -12.79 -12.12 4.58
N LEU A 208 -12.80 -12.13 3.26
CA LEU A 208 -13.61 -11.24 2.45
C LEU A 208 -14.28 -12.07 1.34
N ASP A 209 -15.60 -12.16 1.38
CA ASP A 209 -16.39 -13.02 0.51
C ASP A 209 -15.90 -14.48 0.56
N SER A 210 -15.48 -15.04 -0.57
CA SER A 210 -14.90 -16.40 -0.69
C SER A 210 -13.38 -16.43 -0.56
N MET A 211 -12.72 -15.28 -0.30
CA MET A 211 -11.27 -15.15 -0.19
C MET A 211 -10.81 -15.29 1.27
N VAL A 212 -9.62 -15.84 1.43
CA VAL A 212 -8.85 -15.84 2.68
C VAL A 212 -7.54 -15.13 2.39
N LEU A 213 -7.44 -13.88 2.87
CA LEU A 213 -6.41 -12.94 2.49
C LEU A 213 -5.32 -12.87 3.54
N VAL A 214 -4.09 -12.93 3.08
CA VAL A 214 -2.86 -12.76 3.86
C VAL A 214 -2.01 -11.63 3.30
N ASP A 215 -0.91 -11.32 3.98
CA ASP A 215 0.06 -10.30 3.58
C ASP A 215 0.53 -10.50 2.14
N GLY A 216 0.45 -9.44 1.36
CA GLY A 216 0.89 -9.45 -0.04
C GLY A 216 2.38 -9.69 -0.23
N GLY A 217 3.18 -9.56 0.84
CA GLY A 217 4.61 -9.84 0.82
C GLY A 217 4.95 -11.28 0.46
N VAL A 218 4.01 -12.20 0.61
CA VAL A 218 4.15 -13.61 0.22
C VAL A 218 4.25 -13.76 -1.30
N VAL A 219 3.50 -12.94 -2.06
CA VAL A 219 3.40 -13.06 -3.53
C VAL A 219 4.10 -11.90 -4.25
N ASN A 220 3.95 -10.67 -3.78
CA ASN A 220 4.48 -9.47 -4.41
C ASN A 220 4.82 -8.39 -3.39
N ASN A 221 5.99 -8.50 -2.79
CA ASN A 221 6.42 -7.59 -1.73
C ASN A 221 6.93 -6.23 -2.23
N TYR A 222 7.15 -6.08 -3.54
CA TYR A 222 7.62 -4.85 -4.18
C TYR A 222 6.85 -4.61 -5.48
N PRO A 223 5.60 -4.08 -5.41
CA PRO A 223 4.60 -4.17 -6.47
C PRO A 223 4.77 -3.12 -7.59
N VAL A 224 5.93 -3.08 -8.25
CA VAL A 224 6.22 -2.18 -9.38
C VAL A 224 5.32 -2.47 -10.59
N ASN A 225 5.08 -3.75 -10.88
CA ASN A 225 4.17 -4.18 -11.94
C ASN A 225 2.76 -3.60 -11.77
N VAL A 226 2.26 -3.48 -10.53
CA VAL A 226 0.95 -2.89 -10.23
C VAL A 226 0.95 -1.39 -10.53
N ALA A 227 1.99 -0.66 -10.13
CA ALA A 227 2.12 0.77 -10.44
C ALA A 227 2.23 1.02 -11.94
N ARG A 228 2.94 0.14 -12.69
CA ARG A 228 2.99 0.18 -14.15
C ARG A 228 1.61 -0.05 -14.78
N ALA A 229 0.87 -1.03 -14.29
CA ALA A 229 -0.50 -1.31 -14.74
C ALA A 229 -1.47 -0.14 -14.49
N MET A 230 -1.26 0.64 -13.41
CA MET A 230 -2.00 1.88 -13.14
C MET A 230 -1.64 3.03 -14.10
N GLY A 231 -0.56 2.91 -14.86
CA GLY A 231 -0.13 3.89 -15.86
C GLY A 231 1.05 4.77 -15.44
N ALA A 232 1.87 4.34 -14.48
CA ALA A 232 3.09 5.06 -14.10
C ALA A 232 4.17 4.92 -15.18
N ASP A 233 4.69 6.07 -15.67
CA ASP A 233 5.81 6.15 -16.61
C ASP A 233 7.16 6.05 -15.92
N LEU A 234 7.25 6.60 -14.70
CA LEU A 234 8.44 6.59 -13.87
C LEU A 234 8.09 5.94 -12.52
N ILE A 235 8.99 5.11 -12.01
CA ILE A 235 8.82 4.46 -10.71
C ILE A 235 9.92 4.93 -9.76
N ILE A 236 9.50 5.48 -8.62
CA ILE A 236 10.34 5.65 -7.45
C ILE A 236 9.98 4.54 -6.48
N GLY A 237 10.85 3.55 -6.37
CA GLY A 237 10.63 2.41 -5.48
C GLY A 237 11.36 2.59 -4.17
N VAL A 238 10.71 2.27 -3.07
CA VAL A 238 11.30 2.26 -1.72
C VAL A 238 11.28 0.82 -1.21
N ASP A 239 12.44 0.22 -1.15
CA ASP A 239 12.60 -1.16 -0.70
C ASP A 239 13.22 -1.20 0.71
N VAL A 240 12.46 -1.75 1.64
CA VAL A 240 12.84 -1.91 3.05
C VAL A 240 12.83 -3.39 3.47
N GLN A 241 12.85 -4.29 2.51
CA GLN A 241 12.91 -5.73 2.77
C GLN A 241 14.18 -6.10 3.52
N SER A 242 14.14 -7.24 4.19
CA SER A 242 15.35 -7.82 4.79
C SER A 242 16.06 -8.68 3.77
N GLU A 243 17.39 -8.66 3.80
CA GLU A 243 18.18 -9.65 3.08
C GLU A 243 17.89 -11.07 3.60
N LEU A 244 18.19 -12.06 2.77
CA LEU A 244 18.07 -13.46 3.16
C LEU A 244 19.09 -13.76 4.27
N LYS A 245 18.61 -14.38 5.35
CA LYS A 245 19.44 -14.73 6.48
C LYS A 245 20.35 -15.92 6.18
N PRO A 246 21.60 -15.91 6.65
CA PRO A 246 22.44 -17.07 6.59
C PRO A 246 21.93 -18.21 7.50
N ALA A 247 22.33 -19.44 7.23
CA ALA A 247 21.86 -20.63 7.95
C ALA A 247 21.98 -20.51 9.48
N GLY A 248 23.04 -19.86 9.98
CA GLY A 248 23.27 -19.66 11.42
C GLY A 248 22.24 -18.77 12.14
N GLU A 249 21.45 -17.99 11.41
CA GLU A 249 20.41 -17.12 11.96
C GLU A 249 18.99 -17.70 11.85
N LEU A 250 18.84 -18.86 11.21
CA LEU A 250 17.55 -19.53 11.02
C LEU A 250 17.21 -20.49 12.18
N ASN A 251 17.36 -20.01 13.43
CA ASN A 251 17.26 -20.83 14.64
C ASN A 251 15.87 -20.76 15.32
N SER A 252 14.93 -19.99 14.78
CA SER A 252 13.58 -19.87 15.35
C SER A 252 12.51 -20.04 14.28
N ALA A 253 11.30 -20.49 14.69
CA ALA A 253 10.16 -20.61 13.79
C ALA A 253 9.84 -19.30 13.09
N GLY A 254 9.93 -18.16 13.79
CA GLY A 254 9.72 -16.84 13.22
C GLY A 254 10.77 -16.45 12.17
N ALA A 255 12.06 -16.79 12.41
CA ALA A 255 13.12 -16.54 11.44
C ALA A 255 12.94 -17.38 10.18
N ILE A 256 12.57 -18.65 10.34
CA ILE A 256 12.28 -19.57 9.22
C ILE A 256 11.07 -19.08 8.42
N LEU A 257 9.97 -18.73 9.09
CA LEU A 257 8.77 -18.22 8.44
C LEU A 257 9.06 -16.93 7.66
N GLY A 258 9.77 -15.97 8.26
CA GLY A 258 10.19 -14.75 7.59
C GLY A 258 11.06 -15.01 6.36
N GLN A 259 11.98 -15.98 6.45
CA GLN A 259 12.81 -16.41 5.32
C GLN A 259 11.97 -17.01 4.19
N LEU A 260 10.99 -17.87 4.53
CA LEU A 260 10.10 -18.48 3.53
C LEU A 260 9.29 -17.39 2.81
N VAL A 261 8.70 -16.43 3.54
CA VAL A 261 7.98 -15.29 2.95
C VAL A 261 8.90 -14.51 1.99
N ASN A 262 10.14 -14.21 2.40
CA ASN A 262 11.09 -13.49 1.54
C ASN A 262 11.52 -14.29 0.30
N LEU A 263 11.52 -15.63 0.36
CA LEU A 263 11.87 -16.48 -0.77
C LEU A 263 10.75 -16.62 -1.80
N MET A 264 9.48 -16.62 -1.35
CA MET A 264 8.32 -16.91 -2.21
C MET A 264 8.15 -15.89 -3.34
N GLY A 265 8.40 -14.61 -3.10
CA GLY A 265 8.25 -13.54 -4.09
C GLY A 265 9.51 -13.18 -4.88
N GLN A 266 10.62 -13.91 -4.75
CA GLN A 266 11.93 -13.49 -5.26
C GLN A 266 12.02 -13.29 -6.77
N ASP A 267 11.38 -14.12 -7.57
CA ASP A 267 11.47 -14.01 -9.04
C ASP A 267 10.71 -12.78 -9.54
N LEU A 268 9.52 -12.51 -8.98
CA LEU A 268 8.76 -11.31 -9.28
C LEU A 268 9.49 -10.05 -8.77
N TYR A 269 10.09 -10.11 -7.58
CA TYR A 269 10.90 -9.03 -7.04
C TYR A 269 12.05 -8.64 -8.00
N LYS A 270 12.83 -9.63 -8.47
CA LYS A 270 13.93 -9.39 -9.43
C LYS A 270 13.45 -8.77 -10.73
N LYS A 271 12.26 -9.18 -11.21
CA LYS A 271 11.63 -8.58 -12.39
C LYS A 271 11.23 -7.13 -12.11
N ASN A 272 10.53 -6.89 -11.01
CA ASN A 272 10.06 -5.57 -10.61
C ASN A 272 11.21 -4.59 -10.37
N LEU A 273 12.32 -5.06 -9.81
CA LEU A 273 13.51 -4.24 -9.59
C LEU A 273 14.10 -3.72 -10.92
N LYS A 274 14.09 -4.52 -11.98
CA LYS A 274 14.54 -4.10 -13.32
C LYS A 274 13.62 -3.05 -13.97
N GLU A 275 12.34 -3.04 -13.63
CA GLU A 275 11.35 -2.09 -14.15
C GLU A 275 11.29 -0.78 -13.34
N THR A 276 12.02 -0.71 -12.23
CA THR A 276 12.12 0.47 -11.37
C THR A 276 13.00 1.54 -12.01
N THR A 277 12.55 2.79 -12.02
CA THR A 277 13.35 3.91 -12.55
C THR A 277 14.43 4.31 -11.56
N THR A 278 14.07 4.43 -10.28
CA THR A 278 14.97 4.71 -9.17
C THR A 278 14.53 3.89 -7.97
N CYS A 279 15.42 3.10 -7.40
CA CYS A 279 15.18 2.32 -6.19
C CYS A 279 15.99 2.89 -5.03
N LEU A 280 15.31 3.17 -3.93
CA LEU A 280 15.92 3.54 -2.65
C LEU A 280 15.89 2.31 -1.76
N LEU A 281 17.07 1.72 -1.52
CA LEU A 281 17.23 0.58 -0.63
C LEU A 281 17.48 1.08 0.79
N TYR A 282 16.73 0.58 1.74
CA TYR A 282 17.00 0.77 3.16
C TYR A 282 17.65 -0.50 3.72
N THR A 283 18.94 -0.43 4.00
CA THR A 283 19.67 -1.49 4.68
C THR A 283 19.78 -1.20 6.17
N SER A 284 19.80 -2.25 7.00
CA SER A 284 19.92 -2.13 8.46
C SER A 284 21.21 -1.43 8.92
N ASP A 285 22.21 -1.36 8.04
CA ASP A 285 23.52 -0.76 8.33
C ASP A 285 23.51 0.78 8.16
N ALA A 286 22.40 1.36 7.73
CA ALA A 286 22.21 2.81 7.59
C ALA A 286 21.49 3.45 8.79
N ALA A 287 21.21 2.70 9.86
CA ALA A 287 20.51 3.16 11.04
C ALA A 287 21.46 3.47 12.19
#